data_ae4798a9004ce72410176111fa4bc8bc
#
_entry.id   ae4798a9004ce72410176111fa4bc8bc
#
_cell.length_a   1.000
_cell.length_b   1.000
_cell.length_c   1.000
_cell.angle_alpha   90.00
_cell.angle_beta   90.00
_cell.angle_gamma   90.00
#
_symmetry.space_group_name_H-M   'P 1'
#
loop_
_entity.id
_entity.type
_entity.pdbx_description
1 polymer ?
#
loop_
_entity_poly.entity_id
_entity_poly.type
_entity_poly.pdbx_seq_one_letter_code
_entity_poly.pdbx_strand_id
1 'polypeptide(L)'
;MWVFWLGDKIRDFKVKYLGKEIRIPSSKASKGERAVAAVLDKHGFDYIMQYPFGYMHIDFCVKNEEKLYFIEYDGQQHYRPVKHFGGKRTFFYQRLRDIVEGWECKDRGIPLLRIKYNIPLSNIDSIILNFLHT
;
A
#
# COMPACT_ATOMS: atom_id res chain seq x y z
N MET A 1 -7.80 -22.67 -1.68
CA MET A 1 -6.34 -22.43 -1.63
C MET A 1 -6.01 -21.00 -1.23
N TRP A 2 -6.42 -19.99 -2.00
CA TRP A 2 -6.12 -18.61 -1.62
C TRP A 2 -6.89 -18.16 -0.36
N VAL A 3 -8.04 -18.76 -0.04
CA VAL A 3 -8.78 -18.49 1.21
C VAL A 3 -7.91 -18.83 2.42
N PHE A 4 -7.22 -19.99 2.39
CA PHE A 4 -6.27 -20.35 3.42
C PHE A 4 -5.08 -19.40 3.46
N TRP A 5 -4.60 -19.00 2.30
CA TRP A 5 -3.52 -18.02 2.20
C TRP A 5 -3.90 -16.69 2.89
N LEU A 6 -5.12 -16.20 2.65
CA LEU A 6 -5.59 -14.98 3.30
C LEU A 6 -5.69 -15.13 4.82
N GLY A 7 -6.23 -16.27 5.29
CA GLY A 7 -6.30 -16.58 6.71
C GLY A 7 -4.92 -16.63 7.35
N ASP A 8 -3.97 -17.27 6.67
CA ASP A 8 -2.58 -17.33 7.14
C ASP A 8 -1.94 -15.95 7.20
N LYS A 9 -2.18 -15.10 6.21
CA LYS A 9 -1.66 -13.73 6.20
C LYS A 9 -2.22 -12.88 7.34
N ILE A 10 -3.50 -13.02 7.64
CA ILE A 10 -4.12 -12.34 8.78
C ILE A 10 -3.52 -12.84 10.09
N ARG A 11 -3.34 -14.14 10.24
CA ARG A 11 -2.70 -14.73 11.40
C ARG A 11 -1.27 -14.26 11.56
N ASP A 12 -0.49 -14.27 10.47
CA ASP A 12 0.89 -13.79 10.47
C ASP A 12 0.95 -12.32 10.88
N PHE A 13 0.02 -11.50 10.39
CA PHE A 13 -0.08 -10.11 10.78
C PHE A 13 -0.24 -9.99 12.30
N LYS A 14 -1.18 -10.75 12.87
CA LYS A 14 -1.45 -10.71 14.32
C LYS A 14 -0.27 -11.19 15.15
N VAL A 15 0.33 -12.31 14.77
CA VAL A 15 1.39 -12.96 15.55
C VAL A 15 2.70 -12.21 15.41
N LYS A 16 3.06 -11.84 14.19
CA LYS A 16 4.37 -11.26 13.88
C LYS A 16 4.46 -9.77 14.21
N TYR A 17 3.35 -9.05 14.07
CA TYR A 17 3.36 -7.59 14.08
C TYR A 17 2.57 -6.97 15.22
N LEU A 18 1.81 -7.74 15.96
CA LEU A 18 1.06 -7.23 17.11
C LEU A 18 2.01 -6.62 18.16
N GLY A 19 1.75 -5.39 18.54
CA GLY A 19 2.54 -4.69 19.53
C GLY A 19 3.88 -4.16 19.05
N LYS A 20 4.19 -4.29 17.76
CA LYS A 20 5.43 -3.74 17.18
C LYS A 20 5.12 -2.50 16.37
N GLU A 21 5.91 -1.48 16.57
CA GLU A 21 5.93 -0.34 15.65
C GLU A 21 6.72 -0.71 14.41
N ILE A 22 6.02 -1.14 13.37
CA ILE A 22 6.65 -1.45 12.09
C ILE A 22 6.41 -0.29 11.17
N ARG A 23 7.19 0.74 11.37
CA ARG A 23 7.10 1.96 10.59
C ARG A 23 8.45 2.27 10.00
N ILE A 24 8.44 2.68 8.76
CA ILE A 24 9.66 3.15 8.11
C ILE A 24 10.07 4.46 8.78
N PRO A 25 11.35 4.65 9.04
CA PRO A 25 11.83 5.94 9.50
C PRO A 25 11.35 7.05 8.58
N SER A 26 10.84 8.11 9.15
CA SER A 26 10.25 9.24 8.42
C SER A 26 11.17 9.81 7.34
N SER A 27 12.48 9.69 7.52
CA SER A 27 13.49 10.14 6.56
C SER A 27 13.46 9.37 5.23
N LYS A 28 12.88 8.16 5.20
CA LYS A 28 12.80 7.33 4.00
C LYS A 28 11.43 7.34 3.34
N ALA A 29 10.42 7.79 4.04
CA ALA A 29 9.06 7.84 3.51
C ALA A 29 8.86 9.13 2.70
N SER A 30 8.16 9.03 1.58
CA SER A 30 7.78 10.20 0.80
C SER A 30 6.74 11.04 1.55
N LYS A 31 6.53 12.27 1.08
CA LYS A 31 5.52 13.16 1.65
C LYS A 31 4.11 12.52 1.59
N GLY A 32 3.79 11.87 0.46
CA GLY A 32 2.50 11.20 0.30
C GLY A 32 2.37 9.98 1.22
N GLU A 33 3.42 9.17 1.35
CA GLU A 33 3.41 8.04 2.25
C GLU A 33 3.23 8.50 3.71
N ARG A 34 3.88 9.59 4.10
CA ARG A 34 3.69 10.14 5.45
C ARG A 34 2.26 10.63 5.67
N ALA A 35 1.63 11.19 4.65
CA ALA A 35 0.23 11.62 4.74
C ALA A 35 -0.70 10.42 4.94
N VAL A 36 -0.48 9.33 4.22
CA VAL A 36 -1.25 8.08 4.39
C VAL A 36 -1.04 7.53 5.80
N ALA A 37 0.19 7.44 6.27
CA ALA A 37 0.49 6.95 7.61
C ALA A 37 -0.21 7.80 8.68
N ALA A 38 -0.21 9.11 8.52
CA ALA A 38 -0.87 10.02 9.46
C ALA A 38 -2.38 9.77 9.56
N VAL A 39 -3.04 9.49 8.43
CA VAL A 39 -4.46 9.14 8.42
C VAL A 39 -4.70 7.83 9.15
N LEU A 40 -3.90 6.81 8.87
CA LEU A 40 -4.04 5.50 9.50
C LEU A 40 -3.81 5.59 11.02
N ASP A 41 -2.81 6.35 11.44
CA ASP A 41 -2.53 6.60 12.86
C ASP A 41 -3.69 7.34 13.55
N LYS A 42 -4.17 8.38 12.91
CA LYS A 42 -5.27 9.20 13.44
C LYS A 42 -6.52 8.38 13.74
N HIS A 43 -6.84 7.42 12.88
CA HIS A 43 -8.03 6.59 12.99
C HIS A 43 -7.77 5.25 13.68
N GLY A 44 -6.57 5.02 14.18
CA GLY A 44 -6.26 3.84 14.98
C GLY A 44 -6.16 2.52 14.21
N PHE A 45 -5.88 2.56 12.91
CA PHE A 45 -5.72 1.33 12.12
C PHE A 45 -4.36 0.70 12.35
N ASP A 46 -4.33 -0.62 12.44
CA ASP A 46 -3.10 -1.39 12.41
C ASP A 46 -2.62 -1.52 10.97
N TYR A 47 -1.35 -1.23 10.73
CA TYR A 47 -0.79 -1.33 9.38
C TYR A 47 0.70 -1.66 9.42
N ILE A 48 1.18 -2.16 8.29
CA ILE A 48 2.60 -2.45 8.06
C ILE A 48 3.02 -1.70 6.80
N MET A 49 4.08 -0.92 6.89
CA MET A 49 4.67 -0.26 5.73
C MET A 49 5.63 -1.21 5.02
N GLN A 50 5.75 -1.05 3.70
CA GLN A 50 6.63 -1.87 2.86
C GLN A 50 6.41 -3.36 3.08
N TYR A 51 5.16 -3.75 2.99
CA TYR A 51 4.73 -5.12 3.23
C TYR A 51 5.16 -6.03 2.07
N PRO A 52 5.91 -7.11 2.35
CA PRO A 52 6.34 -8.03 1.28
C PRO A 52 5.15 -8.76 0.66
N PHE A 53 5.05 -8.71 -0.67
CA PHE A 53 3.99 -9.36 -1.42
C PHE A 53 4.58 -9.96 -2.69
N GLY A 54 4.94 -11.25 -2.63
CA GLY A 54 5.71 -11.88 -3.69
C GLY A 54 7.07 -11.22 -3.84
N TYR A 55 7.37 -10.76 -5.04
CA TYR A 55 8.63 -10.04 -5.34
C TYR A 55 8.53 -8.55 -5.09
N MET A 56 7.36 -8.06 -4.69
CA MET A 56 7.07 -6.65 -4.55
C MET A 56 6.92 -6.27 -3.08
N HIS A 57 6.92 -4.97 -2.83
CA HIS A 57 6.59 -4.42 -1.53
C HIS A 57 5.41 -3.48 -1.71
N ILE A 58 4.38 -3.69 -0.90
CA ILE A 58 3.21 -2.83 -0.89
C ILE A 58 3.46 -1.72 0.13
N ASP A 59 3.19 -0.47 -0.25
CA ASP A 59 3.46 0.67 0.64
C ASP A 59 2.79 0.50 2.00
N PHE A 60 1.52 0.08 2.02
CA PHE A 60 0.77 -0.15 3.26
C PHE A 60 -0.09 -1.39 3.15
N CYS A 61 0.05 -2.29 4.10
CA CYS A 61 -0.91 -3.37 4.34
C CYS A 61 -1.69 -3.00 5.60
N VAL A 62 -2.99 -2.76 5.46
CA VAL A 62 -3.85 -2.31 6.55
C VAL A 62 -4.78 -3.44 6.95
N LYS A 63 -4.88 -3.66 8.26
CA LYS A 63 -5.84 -4.62 8.81
C LYS A 63 -7.04 -3.85 9.34
N ASN A 64 -8.23 -4.16 8.83
CA ASN A 64 -9.47 -3.64 9.36
C ASN A 64 -10.40 -4.82 9.66
N GLU A 65 -10.67 -5.05 10.95
CA GLU A 65 -11.35 -6.24 11.45
C GLU A 65 -10.56 -7.50 11.06
N GLU A 66 -11.16 -8.44 10.35
CA GLU A 66 -10.49 -9.67 9.91
C GLU A 66 -10.11 -9.62 8.42
N LYS A 67 -9.95 -8.42 7.85
CA LYS A 67 -9.70 -8.23 6.43
C LYS A 67 -8.45 -7.39 6.21
N LEU A 68 -7.70 -7.73 5.16
CA LEU A 68 -6.52 -6.97 4.74
C LEU A 68 -6.86 -6.09 3.54
N TYR A 69 -6.27 -4.91 3.54
CA TYR A 69 -6.39 -3.92 2.47
C TYR A 69 -5.00 -3.42 2.11
N PHE A 70 -4.76 -3.20 0.84
CA PHE A 70 -3.50 -2.65 0.37
C PHE A 70 -3.68 -1.20 -0.08
N ILE A 71 -2.73 -0.34 0.29
CA ILE A 71 -2.70 1.05 -0.15
C ILE A 71 -1.33 1.33 -0.74
N GLU A 72 -1.32 1.89 -1.95
CA GLU A 72 -0.12 2.37 -2.63
C GLU A 72 -0.24 3.87 -2.87
N TYR A 73 0.84 4.59 -2.62
CA TYR A 73 0.93 5.99 -2.99
C TYR A 73 1.83 6.12 -4.22
N ASP A 74 1.23 6.42 -5.35
CA ASP A 74 1.92 6.41 -6.63
C ASP A 74 2.51 7.78 -6.97
N GLY A 75 3.83 7.88 -7.00
CA GLY A 75 4.53 9.07 -7.43
C GLY A 75 4.45 9.29 -8.94
N GLN A 76 5.07 10.37 -9.43
CA GLN A 76 5.03 10.72 -10.87
C GLN A 76 5.57 9.61 -11.77
N GLN A 77 6.55 8.85 -11.31
CA GLN A 77 7.18 7.79 -12.09
C GLN A 77 6.23 6.65 -12.48
N HIS A 78 5.08 6.53 -11.83
CA HIS A 78 4.03 5.56 -12.20
C HIS A 78 3.21 6.01 -13.41
N TYR A 79 3.22 7.30 -13.76
CA TYR A 79 2.32 7.88 -14.76
C TYR A 79 3.05 8.49 -15.94
N ARG A 80 4.34 8.82 -15.78
CA ARG A 80 5.16 9.40 -16.84
C ARG A 80 6.64 9.13 -16.58
N PRO A 81 7.48 9.10 -17.64
CA PRO A 81 8.92 9.00 -17.45
C PRO A 81 9.44 10.23 -16.71
N VAL A 82 10.28 10.00 -15.69
CA VAL A 82 10.93 11.05 -14.92
C VAL A 82 12.43 10.80 -14.97
N LYS A 83 13.20 11.76 -15.51
CA LYS A 83 14.60 11.57 -15.83
C LYS A 83 15.44 11.05 -14.63
N HIS A 84 15.31 11.66 -13.47
CA HIS A 84 16.09 11.23 -12.30
C HIS A 84 15.58 9.97 -11.64
N PHE A 85 14.44 9.41 -12.09
CA PHE A 85 13.95 8.08 -11.71
C PHE A 85 14.20 7.04 -12.82
N GLY A 86 15.16 7.27 -13.73
CA GLY A 86 15.54 6.32 -14.76
C GLY A 86 14.88 6.50 -16.13
N GLY A 87 14.05 7.54 -16.30
CA GLY A 87 13.46 7.87 -17.61
C GLY A 87 12.47 6.86 -18.15
N LYS A 88 12.44 6.71 -19.50
CA LYS A 88 11.44 5.90 -20.21
C LYS A 88 11.53 4.40 -19.88
N ARG A 89 12.73 3.85 -19.74
CA ARG A 89 12.94 2.43 -19.46
C ARG A 89 12.38 2.04 -18.11
N THR A 90 12.70 2.82 -17.08
CA THR A 90 12.20 2.58 -15.72
C THR A 90 10.69 2.76 -15.65
N PHE A 91 10.14 3.75 -16.37
CA PHE A 91 8.70 3.94 -16.48
C PHE A 91 8.01 2.72 -17.06
N PHE A 92 8.56 2.12 -18.13
CA PHE A 92 7.99 0.92 -18.73
C PHE A 92 7.93 -0.26 -17.74
N TYR A 93 9.03 -0.52 -17.03
CA TYR A 93 9.07 -1.59 -16.03
C TYR A 93 8.14 -1.32 -14.86
N GLN A 94 8.02 -0.07 -14.43
CA GLN A 94 7.09 0.30 -13.37
C GLN A 94 5.65 0.03 -13.78
N ARG A 95 5.28 0.35 -15.01
CA ARG A 95 3.94 0.07 -15.53
C ARG A 95 3.64 -1.43 -15.53
N LEU A 96 4.61 -2.26 -15.94
CA LEU A 96 4.44 -3.71 -15.90
C LEU A 96 4.24 -4.23 -14.48
N ARG A 97 5.03 -3.74 -13.53
CA ARG A 97 4.88 -4.11 -12.13
C ARG A 97 3.52 -3.73 -11.57
N ASP A 98 3.03 -2.54 -11.89
CA ASP A 98 1.72 -2.07 -11.45
C ASP A 98 0.60 -2.98 -11.97
N ILE A 99 0.69 -3.43 -13.21
CA ILE A 99 -0.29 -4.33 -13.81
C ILE A 99 -0.28 -5.70 -13.10
N VAL A 100 0.90 -6.28 -12.92
CA VAL A 100 1.07 -7.58 -12.25
C VAL A 100 0.56 -7.51 -10.81
N GLU A 101 0.90 -6.45 -10.10
CA GLU A 101 0.44 -6.23 -8.73
C GLU A 101 -1.09 -6.18 -8.65
N GLY A 102 -1.72 -5.47 -9.57
CA GLY A 102 -3.18 -5.40 -9.64
C GLY A 102 -3.81 -6.77 -9.87
N TRP A 103 -3.24 -7.57 -10.77
CA TRP A 103 -3.71 -8.92 -11.03
C TRP A 103 -3.57 -9.82 -9.80
N GLU A 104 -2.42 -9.77 -9.12
CA GLU A 104 -2.18 -10.58 -7.92
C GLU A 104 -3.14 -10.20 -6.78
N CYS A 105 -3.39 -8.93 -6.58
CA CYS A 105 -4.33 -8.48 -5.56
C CYS A 105 -5.74 -8.97 -5.87
N LYS A 106 -6.18 -8.84 -7.12
CA LYS A 106 -7.50 -9.30 -7.56
C LYS A 106 -7.66 -10.80 -7.38
N ASP A 107 -6.65 -11.58 -7.79
CA ASP A 107 -6.64 -13.03 -7.64
C ASP A 107 -6.79 -13.47 -6.19
N ARG A 108 -6.16 -12.75 -5.27
CA ARG A 108 -6.16 -13.08 -3.85
C ARG A 108 -7.30 -12.41 -3.08
N GLY A 109 -8.14 -11.65 -3.76
CA GLY A 109 -9.28 -10.98 -3.14
C GLY A 109 -8.90 -9.88 -2.16
N ILE A 110 -7.73 -9.26 -2.32
CA ILE A 110 -7.28 -8.17 -1.47
C ILE A 110 -7.58 -6.85 -2.18
N PRO A 111 -8.43 -6.00 -1.61
CA PRO A 111 -8.66 -4.67 -2.18
C PRO A 111 -7.37 -3.85 -2.23
N LEU A 112 -7.13 -3.17 -3.34
CA LEU A 112 -5.98 -2.32 -3.55
C LEU A 112 -6.45 -0.90 -3.91
N LEU A 113 -6.00 0.07 -3.11
CA LEU A 113 -6.22 1.48 -3.40
C LEU A 113 -4.91 2.10 -3.88
N ARG A 114 -4.92 2.73 -5.04
CA ARG A 114 -3.81 3.53 -5.53
C ARG A 114 -4.15 5.00 -5.43
N ILE A 115 -3.35 5.74 -4.69
CA ILE A 115 -3.52 7.19 -4.52
C ILE A 115 -2.50 7.88 -5.41
N LYS A 116 -2.99 8.57 -6.43
CA LYS A 116 -2.15 9.27 -7.39
C LYS A 116 -1.50 10.51 -6.77
N TYR A 117 -0.26 10.78 -7.13
CA TYR A 117 0.56 11.85 -6.58
C TYR A 117 -0.07 13.26 -6.66
N ASN A 118 -0.97 13.49 -7.61
CA ASN A 118 -1.60 14.79 -7.80
C ASN A 118 -2.93 14.98 -7.05
N ILE A 119 -3.33 13.99 -6.26
CA ILE A 119 -4.50 14.13 -5.40
C ILE A 119 -4.11 15.04 -4.22
N PRO A 120 -4.89 16.09 -3.91
CA PRO A 120 -4.58 16.95 -2.77
C PRO A 120 -4.52 16.15 -1.47
N LEU A 121 -3.51 16.42 -0.64
CA LEU A 121 -3.32 15.69 0.61
C LEU A 121 -4.52 15.86 1.56
N SER A 122 -5.23 16.98 1.47
CA SER A 122 -6.44 17.22 2.24
C SER A 122 -7.59 16.25 1.92
N ASN A 123 -7.55 15.59 0.76
CA ASN A 123 -8.58 14.64 0.34
C ASN A 123 -8.25 13.19 0.71
N ILE A 124 -7.05 12.91 1.16
CA ILE A 124 -6.58 11.54 1.43
C ILE A 124 -7.37 10.88 2.56
N ASP A 125 -7.69 11.64 3.60
CA ASP A 125 -8.43 11.13 4.76
C ASP A 125 -9.74 10.44 4.33
N SER A 126 -10.60 11.17 3.61
CA SER A 126 -11.88 10.64 3.17
C SER A 126 -11.74 9.48 2.17
N ILE A 127 -10.76 9.55 1.27
CA ILE A 127 -10.50 8.49 0.29
C ILE A 127 -10.14 7.19 1.02
N ILE A 128 -9.23 7.24 1.98
CA ILE A 128 -8.78 6.06 2.72
C ILE A 128 -9.93 5.50 3.57
N LEU A 129 -10.66 6.33 4.29
CA LEU A 129 -11.76 5.87 5.12
C LEU A 129 -12.85 5.21 4.30
N ASN A 130 -13.24 5.80 3.19
CA ASN A 130 -14.23 5.20 2.29
C ASN A 130 -13.75 3.85 1.77
N PHE A 131 -12.49 3.73 1.40
CA PHE A 131 -11.90 2.48 0.93
C PHE A 131 -11.90 1.40 2.02
N LEU A 132 -11.50 1.73 3.23
CA LEU A 132 -11.40 0.76 4.32
C LEU A 132 -12.76 0.29 4.83
N HIS A 133 -13.83 0.95 4.48
CA HIS A 133 -15.19 0.55 4.82
C HIS A 133 -15.90 -0.22 3.68
N THR A 134 -15.18 -0.58 2.63
CA THR A 134 -15.73 -1.44 1.55
C THR A 134 -15.62 -2.97 1.85
#